data_fc58b0a74a999354170161f891bf0983
#
_entry.id   fc58b0a74a999354170161f891bf0983
#
_cell.length_a   1.000
_cell.length_b   1.000
_cell.length_c   1.000
_cell.angle_alpha   90.00
_cell.angle_beta   90.00
_cell.angle_gamma   90.00
#
_symmetry.space_group_name_H-M   'P 1'
#
loop_
_entity.id
_entity.type
_entity.pdbx_description
1 polymer ?
#
loop_
_entity_poly.entity_id
_entity_poly.type
_entity_poly.pdbx_seq_one_letter_code
_entity_poly.pdbx_strand_id
1 'polypeptide(L)'
;NIADLKSQITAKEEEITQTQEELDAAQAKEDAQKDAMIRRIRVMYEKGDSYILDMMLKAESFSDFLNRADFMDLIMAYDRQQWKEFMENRKYIALCKEELEAEKQILDEAKAGVEQEQANMEALIDQKSRDITAYESDISNKEQAIKEYKQSIADQDAEIAALEAA
;
A
#
# COMPACT_ATOMS: atom_id res chain seq x y z
N ASN A 1 -11.07 -6.79 -14.03
CA ASN A 1 -12.32 -6.18 -13.57
C ASN A 1 -11.99 -5.10 -12.50
N ILE A 2 -12.58 -3.89 -12.65
CA ILE A 2 -12.34 -2.76 -11.72
C ILE A 2 -12.67 -3.15 -10.28
N ALA A 3 -13.71 -3.94 -10.05
CA ALA A 3 -14.07 -4.40 -8.71
C ALA A 3 -12.98 -5.28 -8.07
N ASP A 4 -12.35 -6.16 -8.85
CA ASP A 4 -11.26 -7.01 -8.38
C ASP A 4 -10.01 -6.17 -8.06
N LEU A 5 -9.71 -5.17 -8.90
CA LEU A 5 -8.60 -4.25 -8.65
C LEU A 5 -8.82 -3.41 -7.40
N LYS A 6 -10.04 -2.90 -7.18
CA LYS A 6 -10.39 -2.19 -5.95
C LYS A 6 -10.25 -3.06 -4.70
N SER A 7 -10.65 -4.33 -4.79
CA SER A 7 -10.46 -5.28 -3.69
C SER A 7 -8.98 -5.55 -3.39
N GLN A 8 -8.15 -5.68 -4.42
CA GLN A 8 -6.69 -5.85 -4.27
C GLN A 8 -6.04 -4.60 -3.67
N ILE A 9 -6.48 -3.40 -4.10
CA ILE A 9 -6.03 -2.12 -3.53
C ILE A 9 -6.34 -2.07 -2.04
N THR A 10 -7.58 -2.39 -1.63
CA THR A 10 -7.97 -2.40 -0.21
C THR A 10 -7.14 -3.39 0.61
N ALA A 11 -6.93 -4.60 0.10
CA ALA A 11 -6.09 -5.59 0.77
C ALA A 11 -4.63 -5.10 0.92
N LYS A 12 -4.10 -4.42 -0.09
CA LYS A 12 -2.75 -3.84 -0.03
C LYS A 12 -2.65 -2.65 0.93
N GLU A 13 -3.70 -1.85 1.05
CA GLU A 13 -3.79 -0.78 2.07
C GLU A 13 -3.72 -1.34 3.49
N GLU A 14 -4.42 -2.43 3.75
CA GLU A 14 -4.39 -3.12 5.05
C GLU A 14 -2.98 -3.66 5.34
N GLU A 15 -2.33 -4.29 4.36
CA GLU A 15 -0.96 -4.80 4.48
C GLU A 15 0.05 -3.68 4.77
N ILE A 16 -0.03 -2.57 4.04
CA ILE A 16 0.80 -1.38 4.25
C ILE A 16 0.59 -0.81 5.65
N THR A 17 -0.66 -0.77 6.13
CA THR A 17 -0.99 -0.29 7.48
C THR A 17 -0.35 -1.17 8.54
N GLN A 18 -0.45 -2.50 8.41
CA GLN A 18 0.17 -3.44 9.32
C GLN A 18 1.70 -3.31 9.31
N THR A 19 2.31 -3.23 8.14
CA THR A 19 3.77 -3.02 8.01
C THR A 19 4.22 -1.71 8.65
N GLN A 20 3.42 -0.64 8.55
CA GLN A 20 3.70 0.63 9.21
C GLN A 20 3.66 0.49 10.75
N GLU A 21 2.69 -0.23 11.31
CA GLU A 21 2.59 -0.50 12.74
C GLU A 21 3.80 -1.31 13.25
N GLU A 22 4.22 -2.33 12.49
CA GLU A 22 5.42 -3.12 12.81
C GLU A 22 6.69 -2.27 12.77
N LEU A 23 6.80 -1.37 11.79
CA LEU A 23 7.90 -0.43 11.67
C LEU A 23 7.94 0.55 12.85
N ASP A 24 6.80 1.09 13.26
CA ASP A 24 6.69 2.00 14.40
C ASP A 24 7.08 1.30 15.70
N ALA A 25 6.68 0.04 15.88
CA ALA A 25 7.11 -0.79 17.03
C ALA A 25 8.62 -1.07 17.02
N ALA A 26 9.20 -1.35 15.84
CA ALA A 26 10.64 -1.55 15.69
C ALA A 26 11.44 -0.27 16.01
N GLN A 27 10.93 0.90 15.59
CA GLN A 27 11.53 2.20 15.93
C GLN A 27 11.47 2.50 17.42
N ALA A 28 10.33 2.26 18.06
CA ALA A 28 10.20 2.43 19.51
C ALA A 28 11.20 1.54 20.26
N LYS A 29 11.43 0.32 19.78
CA LYS A 29 12.46 -0.59 20.33
C LYS A 29 13.87 -0.03 20.09
N GLU A 30 14.16 0.49 18.90
CA GLU A 30 15.45 1.14 18.59
C GLU A 30 15.73 2.30 19.55
N ASP A 31 14.76 3.19 19.77
CA ASP A 31 14.89 4.33 20.66
C ASP A 31 15.14 3.88 22.12
N ALA A 32 14.40 2.89 22.58
CA ALA A 32 14.62 2.33 23.93
C ALA A 32 16.02 1.71 24.09
N GLN A 33 16.50 0.97 23.08
CA GLN A 33 17.85 0.40 23.06
C GLN A 33 18.92 1.50 23.06
N LYS A 34 18.73 2.52 22.22
CA LYS A 34 19.63 3.69 22.15
C LYS A 34 19.73 4.41 23.49
N ASP A 35 18.59 4.69 24.12
CA ASP A 35 18.54 5.33 25.43
C ASP A 35 19.21 4.50 26.53
N ALA A 36 19.01 3.19 26.51
CA ALA A 36 19.68 2.28 27.44
C ALA A 36 21.20 2.31 27.25
N MET A 37 21.67 2.28 25.99
CA MET A 37 23.10 2.37 25.67
C MET A 37 23.70 3.72 26.08
N ILE A 38 23.00 4.84 25.79
CA ILE A 38 23.46 6.17 26.20
C ILE A 38 23.61 6.25 27.73
N ARG A 39 22.62 5.78 28.49
CA ARG A 39 22.70 5.73 29.99
C ARG A 39 23.91 4.93 30.45
N ARG A 40 24.16 3.79 29.79
CA ARG A 40 25.30 2.92 30.14
C ARG A 40 26.64 3.56 29.81
N ILE A 41 26.80 4.14 28.63
CA ILE A 41 28.00 4.87 28.23
C ILE A 41 28.25 6.04 29.20
N ARG A 42 27.21 6.76 29.59
CA ARG A 42 27.31 7.84 30.56
C ARG A 42 27.85 7.35 31.91
N VAL A 43 27.31 6.27 32.46
CA VAL A 43 27.79 5.67 33.70
C VAL A 43 29.25 5.25 33.59
N MET A 44 29.66 4.63 32.46
CA MET A 44 31.06 4.25 32.24
C MET A 44 31.97 5.48 32.18
N TYR A 45 31.54 6.53 31.45
CA TYR A 45 32.30 7.78 31.35
C TYR A 45 32.43 8.52 32.71
N GLU A 46 31.32 8.65 33.44
CA GLU A 46 31.30 9.31 34.76
C GLU A 46 32.13 8.58 35.82
N LYS A 47 32.18 7.25 35.73
CA LYS A 47 33.00 6.41 36.65
C LYS A 47 34.49 6.42 36.29
N GLY A 48 34.82 6.75 35.02
CA GLY A 48 36.19 6.83 34.52
C GLY A 48 36.84 5.46 34.23
N ASP A 49 37.90 5.48 33.45
CA ASP A 49 38.63 4.27 33.02
C ASP A 49 39.20 3.42 34.18
N SER A 50 39.48 4.08 35.32
CA SER A 50 39.99 3.41 36.51
C SER A 50 38.94 2.62 37.29
N TYR A 51 37.63 2.80 37.00
CA TYR A 51 36.55 2.18 37.80
C TYR A 51 36.60 0.64 37.76
N ILE A 52 36.85 0.07 36.60
CA ILE A 52 36.96 -1.39 36.43
C ILE A 52 38.20 -1.88 37.20
N LEU A 53 39.31 -1.17 37.05
CA LEU A 53 40.55 -1.51 37.72
C LEU A 53 40.40 -1.37 39.26
N ASP A 54 39.78 -0.29 39.75
CA ASP A 54 39.51 -0.07 41.14
C ASP A 54 38.58 -1.14 41.75
N MET A 55 37.55 -1.54 40.99
CA MET A 55 36.67 -2.64 41.39
C MET A 55 37.40 -3.98 41.48
N MET A 56 38.34 -4.26 40.59
CA MET A 56 39.13 -5.47 40.57
C MET A 56 40.16 -5.48 41.73
N LEU A 57 40.82 -4.33 41.97
CA LEU A 57 41.83 -4.18 43.05
C LEU A 57 41.22 -4.20 44.46
N LYS A 58 39.93 -3.92 44.62
CA LYS A 58 39.19 -4.02 45.89
C LYS A 58 38.71 -5.43 46.23
N ALA A 59 39.15 -6.47 45.49
CA ALA A 59 38.83 -7.84 45.82
C ALA A 59 39.49 -8.27 47.12
N GLU A 60 38.70 -8.90 48.01
CA GLU A 60 39.15 -9.34 49.34
C GLU A 60 39.93 -10.64 49.30
N SER A 61 39.83 -11.40 48.20
CA SER A 61 40.55 -12.65 47.99
C SER A 61 40.77 -12.90 46.47
N PHE A 62 41.67 -13.83 46.18
CA PHE A 62 41.91 -14.26 44.78
C PHE A 62 40.65 -14.87 44.14
N SER A 63 39.83 -15.58 44.91
CA SER A 63 38.54 -16.10 44.45
C SER A 63 37.54 -14.98 44.14
N ASP A 64 37.49 -13.95 45.00
CA ASP A 64 36.64 -12.77 44.72
C ASP A 64 37.12 -12.00 43.50
N PHE A 65 38.42 -11.87 43.31
CA PHE A 65 39.00 -11.28 42.10
C PHE A 65 38.57 -12.01 40.83
N LEU A 66 38.65 -13.35 40.81
CA LEU A 66 38.20 -14.15 39.65
C LEU A 66 36.72 -14.02 39.41
N ASN A 67 35.88 -14.05 40.46
CA ASN A 67 34.43 -13.87 40.31
C ASN A 67 34.08 -12.48 39.72
N ARG A 68 34.81 -11.44 40.12
CA ARG A 68 34.62 -10.08 39.53
C ARG A 68 35.07 -10.00 38.09
N ALA A 69 36.17 -10.71 37.73
CA ALA A 69 36.63 -10.80 36.34
C ALA A 69 35.58 -11.49 35.44
N ASP A 70 35.06 -12.65 35.88
CA ASP A 70 34.04 -13.38 35.18
C ASP A 70 32.75 -12.54 35.01
N PHE A 71 32.37 -11.79 36.06
CA PHE A 71 31.22 -10.89 35.99
C PHE A 71 31.43 -9.75 34.98
N MET A 72 32.64 -9.19 34.89
CA MET A 72 32.98 -8.16 33.91
C MET A 72 32.93 -8.70 32.49
N ASP A 73 33.45 -9.92 32.26
CA ASP A 73 33.37 -10.56 30.96
C ASP A 73 31.92 -10.80 30.52
N LEU A 74 31.05 -11.19 31.46
CA LEU A 74 29.63 -11.37 31.21
C LEU A 74 28.96 -10.04 30.83
N ILE A 75 29.30 -8.96 31.53
CA ILE A 75 28.82 -7.61 31.22
C ILE A 75 29.26 -7.18 29.82
N MET A 76 30.55 -7.36 29.49
CA MET A 76 31.07 -7.00 28.15
C MET A 76 30.47 -7.84 27.04
N ALA A 77 30.20 -9.12 27.27
CA ALA A 77 29.51 -9.99 26.33
C ALA A 77 28.06 -9.53 26.09
N TYR A 78 27.35 -9.19 27.18
CA TYR A 78 26.01 -8.63 27.10
C TYR A 78 25.99 -7.32 26.31
N ASP A 79 26.93 -6.41 26.53
CA ASP A 79 27.02 -5.15 25.80
C ASP A 79 27.25 -5.34 24.31
N ARG A 80 28.16 -6.25 23.97
CA ARG A 80 28.40 -6.60 22.55
C ARG A 80 27.16 -7.18 21.91
N GLN A 81 26.41 -8.02 22.62
CA GLN A 81 25.14 -8.58 22.13
C GLN A 81 24.10 -7.47 21.91
N GLN A 82 23.93 -6.57 22.89
CA GLN A 82 22.98 -5.46 22.78
C GLN A 82 23.33 -4.51 21.63
N TRP A 83 24.62 -4.24 21.43
CA TRP A 83 25.08 -3.44 20.30
C TRP A 83 24.78 -4.11 18.97
N LYS A 84 25.03 -5.41 18.87
CA LYS A 84 24.73 -6.19 17.65
C LYS A 84 23.24 -6.15 17.33
N GLU A 85 22.38 -6.41 18.30
CA GLU A 85 20.93 -6.38 18.15
C GLU A 85 20.42 -4.98 17.73
N PHE A 86 20.98 -3.92 18.32
CA PHE A 86 20.67 -2.55 17.93
C PHE A 86 21.03 -2.28 16.46
N MET A 87 22.22 -2.68 16.02
CA MET A 87 22.66 -2.48 14.64
C MET A 87 21.83 -3.29 13.65
N GLU A 88 21.44 -4.52 13.99
CA GLU A 88 20.57 -5.36 13.18
C GLU A 88 19.16 -4.76 13.08
N ASN A 89 18.59 -4.31 14.19
CA ASN A 89 17.28 -3.66 14.22
C ASN A 89 17.28 -2.37 13.41
N ARG A 90 18.30 -1.55 13.53
CA ARG A 90 18.46 -0.32 12.74
C ARG A 90 18.54 -0.58 11.24
N LYS A 91 19.27 -1.63 10.84
CA LYS A 91 19.35 -2.04 9.44
C LYS A 91 17.99 -2.55 8.94
N TYR A 92 17.29 -3.34 9.73
CA TYR A 92 15.94 -3.81 9.43
C TYR A 92 14.99 -2.63 9.20
N ILE A 93 14.94 -1.67 10.12
CA ILE A 93 14.11 -0.45 10.01
C ILE A 93 14.40 0.31 8.72
N ALA A 94 15.68 0.46 8.35
CA ALA A 94 16.05 1.16 7.12
C ALA A 94 15.51 0.47 5.86
N LEU A 95 15.62 -0.86 5.79
CA LEU A 95 15.08 -1.66 4.68
C LEU A 95 13.56 -1.61 4.62
N CYS A 96 12.89 -1.79 5.77
CA CYS A 96 11.42 -1.73 5.83
C CYS A 96 10.87 -0.36 5.40
N LYS A 97 11.56 0.73 5.76
CA LYS A 97 11.17 2.07 5.30
C LYS A 97 11.25 2.24 3.79
N GLU A 98 12.33 1.75 3.20
CA GLU A 98 12.53 1.81 1.75
C GLU A 98 11.46 0.97 1.01
N GLU A 99 11.22 -0.26 1.48
CA GLU A 99 10.20 -1.15 0.92
C GLU A 99 8.79 -0.56 1.07
N LEU A 100 8.45 -0.04 2.25
CA LEU A 100 7.15 0.55 2.52
C LEU A 100 6.88 1.80 1.66
N GLU A 101 7.88 2.63 1.42
CA GLU A 101 7.76 3.80 0.55
C GLU A 101 7.54 3.38 -0.91
N ALA A 102 8.28 2.38 -1.38
CA ALA A 102 8.09 1.82 -2.72
C ALA A 102 6.69 1.20 -2.89
N GLU A 103 6.20 0.47 -1.90
CA GLU A 103 4.85 -0.12 -1.93
C GLU A 103 3.75 0.94 -1.93
N LYS A 104 3.90 2.02 -1.15
CA LYS A 104 2.97 3.15 -1.16
C LYS A 104 2.91 3.82 -2.53
N GLN A 105 4.06 4.01 -3.17
CA GLN A 105 4.10 4.58 -4.52
C GLN A 105 3.39 3.69 -5.54
N ILE A 106 3.64 2.38 -5.52
CA ILE A 106 2.97 1.42 -6.41
C ILE A 106 1.44 1.43 -6.17
N LEU A 107 1.01 1.51 -4.92
CA LEU A 107 -0.40 1.59 -4.56
C LEU A 107 -1.06 2.86 -5.10
N ASP A 108 -0.40 4.00 -4.98
CA ASP A 108 -0.90 5.29 -5.48
C ASP A 108 -1.01 5.29 -7.01
N GLU A 109 -0.03 4.70 -7.72
CA GLU A 109 -0.09 4.51 -9.17
C GLU A 109 -1.25 3.58 -9.57
N ALA A 110 -1.48 2.50 -8.83
CA ALA A 110 -2.59 1.58 -9.07
C ALA A 110 -3.95 2.25 -8.85
N LYS A 111 -4.10 3.06 -7.80
CA LYS A 111 -5.31 3.86 -7.55
C LYS A 111 -5.59 4.83 -8.68
N ALA A 112 -4.59 5.61 -9.10
CA ALA A 112 -4.72 6.54 -10.21
C ALA A 112 -5.11 5.83 -11.52
N GLY A 113 -4.55 4.65 -11.79
CA GLY A 113 -4.90 3.81 -12.92
C GLY A 113 -6.36 3.35 -12.89
N VAL A 114 -6.86 2.92 -11.75
CA VAL A 114 -8.26 2.50 -11.57
C VAL A 114 -9.21 3.69 -11.75
N GLU A 115 -8.90 4.86 -11.21
CA GLU A 115 -9.69 6.08 -11.38
C GLU A 115 -9.77 6.50 -12.85
N GLN A 116 -8.65 6.46 -13.57
CA GLN A 116 -8.61 6.77 -14.99
C GLN A 116 -9.45 5.80 -15.81
N GLU A 117 -9.37 4.50 -15.54
CA GLU A 117 -10.15 3.47 -16.25
C GLU A 117 -11.64 3.62 -15.94
N GLN A 118 -12.01 3.97 -14.71
CA GLN A 118 -13.39 4.27 -14.36
C GLN A 118 -13.93 5.47 -15.13
N ALA A 119 -13.18 6.56 -15.23
CA ALA A 119 -13.56 7.74 -16.00
C ALA A 119 -13.72 7.43 -17.49
N ASN A 120 -12.82 6.62 -18.05
CA ASN A 120 -12.90 6.16 -19.44
C ASN A 120 -14.17 5.33 -19.69
N MET A 121 -14.52 4.42 -18.77
CA MET A 121 -15.73 3.64 -18.84
C MET A 121 -17.00 4.49 -18.77
N GLU A 122 -17.05 5.46 -17.87
CA GLU A 122 -18.17 6.40 -17.74
C GLU A 122 -18.37 7.19 -19.05
N ALA A 123 -17.28 7.73 -19.62
CA ALA A 123 -17.33 8.44 -20.88
C ALA A 123 -17.82 7.54 -22.05
N LEU A 124 -17.41 6.26 -22.07
CA LEU A 124 -17.86 5.29 -23.06
C LEU A 124 -19.36 4.96 -22.90
N ILE A 125 -19.83 4.82 -21.66
CA ILE A 125 -21.26 4.60 -21.36
C ILE A 125 -22.09 5.77 -21.87
N ASP A 126 -21.66 7.01 -21.61
CA ASP A 126 -22.34 8.21 -22.08
C ASP A 126 -22.38 8.31 -23.61
N GLN A 127 -21.28 7.95 -24.26
CA GLN A 127 -21.24 7.90 -25.71
C GLN A 127 -22.22 6.85 -26.28
N LYS A 128 -22.19 5.63 -25.69
CA LYS A 128 -23.10 4.55 -26.12
C LYS A 128 -24.56 4.89 -25.87
N SER A 129 -24.87 5.58 -24.79
CA SER A 129 -26.23 6.08 -24.52
C SER A 129 -26.71 7.05 -25.61
N ARG A 130 -25.85 7.99 -26.00
CA ARG A 130 -26.14 8.90 -27.13
C ARG A 130 -26.33 8.16 -28.45
N ASP A 131 -25.46 7.17 -28.74
CA ASP A 131 -25.58 6.35 -29.96
C ASP A 131 -26.92 5.59 -29.98
N ILE A 132 -27.32 5.00 -28.86
CA ILE A 132 -28.62 4.30 -28.73
C ILE A 132 -29.77 5.25 -29.00
N THR A 133 -29.79 6.44 -28.39
CA THR A 133 -30.84 7.43 -28.65
C THR A 133 -30.92 7.85 -30.12
N ALA A 134 -29.77 8.02 -30.79
CA ALA A 134 -29.71 8.31 -32.22
C ALA A 134 -30.29 7.16 -33.08
N TYR A 135 -29.93 5.92 -32.74
CA TYR A 135 -30.48 4.73 -33.44
C TYR A 135 -31.98 4.57 -33.23
N GLU A 136 -32.49 4.81 -32.02
CA GLU A 136 -33.93 4.79 -31.73
C GLU A 136 -34.69 5.83 -32.57
N SER A 137 -34.13 7.04 -32.71
CA SER A 137 -34.69 8.09 -33.58
C SER A 137 -34.70 7.66 -35.05
N ASP A 138 -33.58 7.07 -35.53
CA ASP A 138 -33.48 6.59 -36.92
C ASP A 138 -34.47 5.44 -37.20
N ILE A 139 -34.64 4.53 -36.23
CA ILE A 139 -35.62 3.44 -36.33
C ILE A 139 -37.05 4.02 -36.44
N SER A 140 -37.42 4.97 -35.57
CA SER A 140 -38.71 5.62 -35.60
C SER A 140 -38.98 6.33 -36.95
N ASN A 141 -37.99 7.07 -37.46
CA ASN A 141 -38.08 7.72 -38.76
C ASN A 141 -38.29 6.72 -39.90
N LYS A 142 -37.57 5.58 -39.88
CA LYS A 142 -37.74 4.53 -40.90
C LYS A 142 -39.08 3.83 -40.78
N GLU A 143 -39.59 3.59 -39.60
CA GLU A 143 -40.93 3.03 -39.41
C GLU A 143 -42.02 3.97 -39.95
N GLN A 144 -41.87 5.27 -39.71
CA GLN A 144 -42.75 6.27 -40.28
C GLN A 144 -42.70 6.25 -41.81
N ALA A 145 -41.55 6.26 -42.42
CA ALA A 145 -41.38 6.18 -43.87
C ALA A 145 -41.97 4.89 -44.45
N ILE A 146 -41.78 3.74 -43.81
CA ILE A 146 -42.39 2.47 -44.21
C ILE A 146 -43.91 2.56 -44.18
N LYS A 147 -44.49 3.20 -43.17
CA LYS A 147 -45.93 3.39 -43.05
C LYS A 147 -46.47 4.27 -44.19
N GLU A 148 -45.77 5.35 -44.54
CA GLU A 148 -46.12 6.23 -45.67
C GLU A 148 -46.04 5.51 -47.01
N TYR A 149 -44.97 4.71 -47.25
CA TYR A 149 -44.86 3.90 -48.48
C TYR A 149 -45.97 2.86 -48.59
N LYS A 150 -46.31 2.17 -47.47
CA LYS A 150 -47.43 1.20 -47.50
C LYS A 150 -48.75 1.87 -47.80
N GLN A 151 -48.98 3.07 -47.30
CA GLN A 151 -50.20 3.83 -47.65
C GLN A 151 -50.23 4.21 -49.16
N SER A 152 -49.10 4.74 -49.64
CA SER A 152 -48.99 5.09 -51.08
C SER A 152 -49.19 3.89 -51.98
N ILE A 153 -48.68 2.71 -51.65
CA ILE A 153 -48.92 1.47 -52.41
C ILE A 153 -50.40 1.12 -52.39
N ALA A 154 -51.06 1.17 -51.22
CA ALA A 154 -52.51 0.87 -51.13
C ALA A 154 -53.36 1.84 -51.95
N ASP A 155 -52.99 3.12 -51.94
CA ASP A 155 -53.69 4.16 -52.75
C ASP A 155 -53.51 3.90 -54.24
N GLN A 156 -52.31 3.53 -54.72
CA GLN A 156 -52.03 3.16 -56.11
C GLN A 156 -52.77 1.86 -56.56
N ASP A 157 -52.79 0.84 -55.68
CA ASP A 157 -53.55 -0.39 -55.96
C ASP A 157 -55.04 -0.12 -56.12
N ALA A 158 -55.58 0.78 -55.26
CA ALA A 158 -56.99 1.19 -55.39
C ALA A 158 -57.28 1.96 -56.69
N GLU A 159 -56.34 2.81 -57.13
CA GLU A 159 -56.45 3.53 -58.38
C GLU A 159 -56.36 2.57 -59.57
N ILE A 160 -55.47 1.60 -59.55
CA ILE A 160 -55.37 0.56 -60.61
C ILE A 160 -56.66 -0.24 -60.69
N ALA A 161 -57.18 -0.70 -59.54
CA ALA A 161 -58.45 -1.47 -59.49
C ALA A 161 -59.65 -0.65 -60.06
N ALA A 162 -59.67 0.66 -59.80
CA ALA A 162 -60.69 1.55 -60.31
C ALA A 162 -60.58 1.70 -61.83
N LEU A 163 -59.37 1.77 -62.36
CA LEU A 163 -59.11 1.83 -63.81
C LEU A 163 -59.43 0.52 -64.53
N GLU A 164 -59.20 -0.62 -63.91
CA GLU A 164 -59.56 -1.94 -64.47
C GLU A 164 -61.07 -2.21 -64.50
N ALA A 165 -61.81 -1.55 -63.63
CA ALA A 165 -63.27 -1.69 -63.53
C ALA A 165 -64.05 -0.74 -64.44
N ALA A 166 -63.40 0.18 -65.15
CA ALA A 166 -63.97 1.18 -66.03
C ALA A 166 -63.89 0.76 -67.48
#